data_e7bec763864778d1b61ae7bb9f5c66c8
#
_entry.id   e7bec763864778d1b61ae7bb9f5c66c8
#
_cell.length_a   1.000
_cell.length_b   1.000
_cell.length_c   1.000
_cell.angle_alpha   90.00
_cell.angle_beta   90.00
_cell.angle_gamma   90.00
#
_symmetry.space_group_name_H-M   'P 1'
#
loop_
_entity.id
_entity.type
_entity.pdbx_description
1 polymer ?
#
loop_
_entity_poly.entity_id
_entity_poly.type
_entity_poly.pdbx_seq_one_letter_code
_entity_poly.pdbx_strand_id
1 'polypeptide(L)'
;FAPIVERGGYQMMSFDLPEHGERKNESYPCTVQNGVHDLKEIHSFIQDKYTCISLYACSLGAYFSLVAFQEVKFDRCLFLSPILDMERLIQNMMKWSNISEDELKEKGEYQTSFGETLSWDYYEFVRNNPVKRWISPTFILYGENDNLTERGVLDSFAQNNNCDVTIMPNGEHYFQTKDQLDYLENWMQRVACFLRFV
;
A
#
# COMPACT_ATOMS: atom_id res chain seq x y z
N PHE A 1 4.79 -9.01 -13.26
CA PHE A 1 4.87 -7.53 -13.36
C PHE A 1 6.13 -7.09 -14.11
N ALA A 2 7.34 -7.54 -13.72
CA ALA A 2 8.59 -7.15 -14.38
C ALA A 2 8.53 -7.20 -15.91
N PRO A 3 8.07 -8.28 -16.57
CA PRO A 3 8.02 -8.31 -18.04
C PRO A 3 7.13 -7.26 -18.68
N ILE A 4 6.12 -6.73 -17.94
CA ILE A 4 5.23 -5.68 -18.46
C ILE A 4 5.96 -4.34 -18.49
N VAL A 5 6.64 -3.97 -17.41
CA VAL A 5 7.35 -2.69 -17.30
C VAL A 5 8.61 -2.66 -18.16
N GLU A 6 9.32 -3.80 -18.28
CA GLU A 6 10.49 -3.93 -19.16
C GLU A 6 10.12 -3.74 -20.62
N ARG A 7 8.99 -4.30 -21.11
CA ARG A 7 8.47 -4.02 -22.45
C ARG A 7 8.14 -2.54 -22.67
N GLY A 8 7.83 -1.82 -21.59
CA GLY A 8 7.67 -0.37 -21.59
C GLY A 8 8.98 0.42 -21.63
N GLY A 9 10.13 -0.24 -21.54
CA GLY A 9 11.45 0.41 -21.51
C GLY A 9 11.88 0.84 -20.09
N TYR A 10 11.23 0.36 -19.05
CA TYR A 10 11.59 0.63 -17.66
C TYR A 10 12.49 -0.47 -17.09
N GLN A 11 13.30 -0.10 -16.13
CA GLN A 11 13.96 -1.03 -15.21
C GLN A 11 13.08 -1.18 -13.97
N MET A 12 13.03 -2.37 -13.39
CA MET A 12 12.29 -2.64 -12.17
C MET A 12 13.26 -2.93 -11.02
N MET A 13 13.03 -2.27 -9.89
CA MET A 13 13.62 -2.61 -8.61
C MET A 13 12.50 -3.05 -7.67
N SER A 14 12.66 -4.18 -7.01
CA SER A 14 11.76 -4.68 -5.98
C SER A 14 12.54 -5.13 -4.75
N PHE A 15 11.90 -5.10 -3.60
CA PHE A 15 12.46 -5.56 -2.33
C PHE A 15 11.32 -6.03 -1.43
N ASP A 16 11.66 -6.88 -0.49
CA ASP A 16 10.69 -7.36 0.50
C ASP A 16 10.61 -6.39 1.68
N LEU A 17 9.41 -6.10 2.13
CA LEU A 17 9.20 -5.40 3.40
C LEU A 17 9.74 -6.21 4.58
N PRO A 18 10.02 -5.58 5.74
CA PRO A 18 10.35 -6.32 6.96
C PRO A 18 9.34 -7.43 7.22
N GLU A 19 9.79 -8.59 7.68
CA GLU A 19 8.99 -9.80 7.94
C GLU A 19 8.24 -10.40 6.72
N HIS A 20 8.55 -9.94 5.50
CA HIS A 20 7.98 -10.48 4.26
C HIS A 20 9.05 -11.16 3.41
N GLY A 21 8.61 -12.07 2.55
CA GLY A 21 9.45 -12.74 1.57
C GLY A 21 10.72 -13.36 2.15
N GLU A 22 11.88 -12.98 1.64
CA GLU A 22 13.17 -13.46 2.13
C GLU A 22 13.56 -12.90 3.50
N ARG A 23 12.95 -11.77 3.91
CA ARG A 23 13.20 -11.07 5.18
C ARG A 23 12.33 -11.56 6.35
N LYS A 24 11.49 -12.57 6.16
CA LYS A 24 10.52 -13.08 7.16
C LYS A 24 11.15 -13.58 8.47
N ASN A 25 12.45 -13.90 8.47
CA ASN A 25 13.16 -14.40 9.64
C ASN A 25 14.18 -13.37 10.19
N GLU A 26 14.17 -12.14 9.70
CA GLU A 26 15.01 -11.08 10.25
C GLU A 26 14.46 -10.59 11.59
N SER A 27 15.35 -10.19 12.50
CA SER A 27 14.97 -9.51 13.74
C SER A 27 14.72 -8.01 13.50
N TYR A 28 13.94 -7.71 12.47
CA TYR A 28 13.60 -6.35 12.02
C TYR A 28 12.11 -6.30 11.74
N PRO A 29 11.27 -5.87 12.73
CA PRO A 29 9.84 -6.03 12.67
C PRO A 29 9.19 -5.11 11.62
N CYS A 30 8.05 -5.56 11.08
CA CYS A 30 7.25 -4.83 10.11
C CYS A 30 6.44 -3.71 10.80
N THR A 31 7.13 -2.67 11.21
CA THR A 31 6.51 -1.43 11.73
C THR A 31 6.46 -0.36 10.65
N VAL A 32 5.60 0.66 10.84
CA VAL A 32 5.55 1.82 9.93
C VAL A 32 6.92 2.50 9.84
N GLN A 33 7.58 2.67 10.99
CA GLN A 33 8.90 3.32 11.06
C GLN A 33 9.94 2.58 10.23
N ASN A 34 10.02 1.26 10.36
CA ASN A 34 10.98 0.42 9.65
C ASN A 34 10.66 0.38 8.14
N GLY A 35 9.41 0.16 7.77
CA GLY A 35 9.00 0.16 6.36
C GLY A 35 9.22 1.51 5.68
N VAL A 36 8.93 2.61 6.36
CA VAL A 36 9.18 3.97 5.87
C VAL A 36 10.67 4.27 5.77
N HIS A 37 11.48 3.80 6.74
CA HIS A 37 12.94 3.94 6.68
C HIS A 37 13.50 3.25 5.44
N ASP A 38 13.17 1.97 5.24
CA ASP A 38 13.63 1.19 4.08
C ASP A 38 13.24 1.83 2.75
N LEU A 39 12.00 2.29 2.64
CA LEU A 39 11.51 2.99 1.44
C LEU A 39 12.32 4.26 1.15
N LYS A 40 12.62 5.05 2.17
CA LYS A 40 13.42 6.27 2.02
C LYS A 40 14.86 5.99 1.63
N GLU A 41 15.48 4.95 2.20
CA GLU A 41 16.84 4.52 1.83
C GLU A 41 16.91 4.10 0.36
N ILE A 42 15.95 3.27 -0.09
CA ILE A 42 15.88 2.84 -1.48
C ILE A 42 15.64 4.04 -2.41
N HIS A 43 14.72 4.93 -2.07
CA HIS A 43 14.46 6.13 -2.86
C HIS A 43 15.71 7.01 -2.95
N SER A 44 16.43 7.22 -1.85
CA SER A 44 17.68 7.98 -1.82
C SER A 44 18.75 7.34 -2.70
N PHE A 45 18.79 6.01 -2.77
CA PHE A 45 19.74 5.30 -3.64
C PHE A 45 19.46 5.50 -5.14
N ILE A 46 18.19 5.67 -5.54
CA ILE A 46 17.80 5.73 -6.96
C ILE A 46 17.55 7.14 -7.48
N GLN A 47 17.14 8.10 -6.65
CA GLN A 47 16.65 9.42 -7.07
C GLN A 47 17.65 10.21 -7.92
N ASP A 48 18.95 10.11 -7.63
CA ASP A 48 20.01 10.81 -8.37
C ASP A 48 20.50 10.05 -9.62
N LYS A 49 20.02 8.82 -9.80
CA LYS A 49 20.42 7.94 -10.92
C LYS A 49 19.42 7.93 -12.05
N TYR A 50 18.17 8.23 -11.76
CA TYR A 50 17.07 8.15 -12.71
C TYR A 50 16.25 9.43 -12.69
N THR A 51 15.93 9.93 -13.88
CA THR A 51 15.12 11.16 -14.05
C THR A 51 13.62 10.89 -13.99
N CYS A 52 13.22 9.65 -14.23
CA CYS A 52 11.83 9.21 -14.26
C CYS A 52 11.67 8.03 -13.31
N ILE A 53 10.98 8.22 -12.20
CA ILE A 53 10.74 7.20 -11.19
C ILE A 53 9.24 7.03 -11.02
N SER A 54 8.77 5.79 -11.22
CA SER A 54 7.39 5.38 -10.96
C SER A 54 7.34 4.40 -9.79
N LEU A 55 6.25 4.40 -9.07
CA LEU A 55 6.05 3.56 -7.88
C LEU A 55 4.93 2.55 -8.14
N TYR A 56 5.18 1.28 -7.85
CA TYR A 56 4.14 0.27 -7.69
C TYR A 56 4.10 -0.19 -6.24
N ALA A 57 2.93 -0.19 -5.65
CA ALA A 57 2.76 -0.64 -4.27
C ALA A 57 1.43 -1.36 -4.08
N CYS A 58 1.41 -2.34 -3.16
CA CYS A 58 0.26 -3.17 -2.85
C CYS A 58 -0.05 -3.10 -1.35
N SER A 59 -1.32 -3.01 -1.00
CA SER A 59 -1.83 -3.14 0.37
C SER A 59 -1.04 -2.30 1.39
N LEU A 60 -0.38 -2.95 2.36
CA LEU A 60 0.47 -2.33 3.37
C LEU A 60 1.63 -1.52 2.77
N GLY A 61 2.22 -2.01 1.67
CA GLY A 61 3.28 -1.30 0.97
C GLY A 61 2.81 0.05 0.40
N ALA A 62 1.54 0.15 -0.01
CA ALA A 62 0.95 1.42 -0.43
C ALA A 62 0.83 2.39 0.76
N TYR A 63 0.38 1.91 1.93
CA TYR A 63 0.31 2.73 3.14
C TYR A 63 1.69 3.26 3.56
N PHE A 64 2.71 2.41 3.61
CA PHE A 64 4.07 2.85 3.93
C PHE A 64 4.60 3.86 2.91
N SER A 65 4.28 3.67 1.62
CA SER A 65 4.63 4.63 0.57
C SER A 65 3.94 5.97 0.76
N LEU A 66 2.65 5.97 1.13
CA LEU A 66 1.91 7.18 1.44
C LEU A 66 2.52 7.96 2.61
N VAL A 67 2.99 7.25 3.64
CA VAL A 67 3.66 7.89 4.80
C VAL A 67 5.06 8.38 4.42
N ALA A 68 5.84 7.58 3.68
CA ALA A 68 7.22 7.89 3.34
C ALA A 68 7.36 9.08 2.38
N PHE A 69 6.43 9.23 1.43
CA PHE A 69 6.62 10.01 0.22
C PHE A 69 5.57 11.12 0.02
N GLN A 70 4.99 11.67 1.10
CA GLN A 70 3.98 12.72 1.03
C GLN A 70 4.43 13.96 0.22
N GLU A 71 5.73 14.27 0.24
CA GLU A 71 6.33 15.42 -0.44
C GLU A 71 7.15 15.02 -1.69
N VAL A 72 7.21 13.73 -2.02
CA VAL A 72 7.93 13.23 -3.20
C VAL A 72 6.95 13.12 -4.36
N LYS A 73 7.32 13.66 -5.51
CA LYS A 73 6.54 13.55 -6.73
C LYS A 73 7.14 12.45 -7.62
N PHE A 74 6.45 11.33 -7.71
CA PHE A 74 6.71 10.30 -8.71
C PHE A 74 6.06 10.67 -10.05
N ASP A 75 6.61 10.17 -11.15
CA ASP A 75 6.00 10.35 -12.47
C ASP A 75 4.62 9.68 -12.53
N ARG A 76 4.51 8.52 -11.88
CA ARG A 76 3.27 7.75 -11.79
C ARG A 76 3.32 6.78 -10.63
N CYS A 77 2.18 6.59 -9.99
CA CYS A 77 1.99 5.57 -8.96
C CYS A 77 0.88 4.60 -9.39
N LEU A 78 1.11 3.32 -9.16
CA LEU A 78 0.16 2.23 -9.36
C LEU A 78 -0.06 1.55 -8.01
N PHE A 79 -1.27 1.64 -7.49
CA PHE A 79 -1.63 1.01 -6.22
C PHE A 79 -2.62 -0.13 -6.44
N LEU A 80 -2.28 -1.30 -5.92
CA LEU A 80 -3.15 -2.48 -5.89
C LEU A 80 -3.70 -2.66 -4.48
N SER A 81 -5.03 -2.65 -4.35
CA SER A 81 -5.73 -2.83 -3.06
C SER A 81 -5.07 -2.04 -1.91
N PRO A 82 -4.85 -0.72 -2.05
CA PRO A 82 -4.05 0.01 -1.08
C PRO A 82 -4.76 0.14 0.27
N ILE A 83 -4.02 0.05 1.36
CA ILE A 83 -4.49 0.54 2.65
C ILE A 83 -4.33 2.06 2.67
N LEU A 84 -5.45 2.77 2.63
CA LEU A 84 -5.50 4.24 2.51
C LEU A 84 -5.75 4.96 3.84
N ASP A 85 -6.29 4.24 4.81
CA ASP A 85 -6.56 4.72 6.18
C ASP A 85 -6.24 3.59 7.18
N MET A 86 -5.01 3.57 7.67
CA MET A 86 -4.55 2.55 8.61
C MET A 86 -5.18 2.69 9.98
N GLU A 87 -5.47 3.90 10.43
CA GLU A 87 -6.17 4.12 11.69
C GLU A 87 -7.55 3.46 11.66
N ARG A 88 -8.29 3.69 10.58
CA ARG A 88 -9.60 3.10 10.35
C ARG A 88 -9.54 1.58 10.28
N LEU A 89 -8.54 1.02 9.60
CA LEU A 89 -8.34 -0.42 9.53
C LEU A 89 -8.10 -1.04 10.91
N ILE A 90 -7.20 -0.44 11.72
CA ILE A 90 -6.93 -0.92 13.09
C ILE A 90 -8.19 -0.84 13.95
N GLN A 91 -8.97 0.24 13.85
CA GLN A 91 -10.25 0.37 14.56
C GLN A 91 -11.26 -0.70 14.16
N ASN A 92 -11.30 -1.07 12.89
CA ASN A 92 -12.13 -2.17 12.40
C ASN A 92 -11.63 -3.52 12.93
N MET A 93 -10.33 -3.77 12.92
CA MET A 93 -9.72 -4.98 13.48
C MET A 93 -10.00 -5.12 14.99
N MET A 94 -9.95 -4.02 15.75
CA MET A 94 -10.37 -4.01 17.15
C MET A 94 -11.85 -4.42 17.32
N LYS A 95 -12.74 -3.88 16.48
CA LYS A 95 -14.17 -4.26 16.48
C LYS A 95 -14.37 -5.73 16.12
N TRP A 96 -13.69 -6.24 15.11
CA TRP A 96 -13.77 -7.66 14.73
C TRP A 96 -13.28 -8.60 15.83
N SER A 97 -12.31 -8.14 16.61
CA SER A 97 -11.77 -8.87 17.77
C SER A 97 -12.51 -8.64 19.07
N ASN A 98 -13.53 -7.75 19.06
CA ASN A 98 -14.28 -7.34 20.24
C ASN A 98 -13.38 -6.86 21.39
N ILE A 99 -12.34 -6.07 21.04
CA ILE A 99 -11.43 -5.41 21.99
C ILE A 99 -11.60 -3.89 21.90
N SER A 100 -11.59 -3.22 23.05
CA SER A 100 -11.63 -1.77 23.12
C SER A 100 -10.24 -1.14 22.98
N GLU A 101 -10.21 0.17 22.69
CA GLU A 101 -8.96 0.95 22.64
C GLU A 101 -8.25 0.95 24.02
N ASP A 102 -9.02 1.08 25.11
CA ASP A 102 -8.45 1.04 26.47
C ASP A 102 -7.84 -0.31 26.81
N GLU A 103 -8.47 -1.41 26.38
CA GLU A 103 -7.92 -2.76 26.57
C GLU A 103 -6.66 -2.99 25.75
N LEU A 104 -6.61 -2.50 24.50
CA LEU A 104 -5.39 -2.60 23.68
C LEU A 104 -4.27 -1.78 24.32
N LYS A 105 -4.58 -0.60 24.83
CA LYS A 105 -3.62 0.26 25.54
C LYS A 105 -3.06 -0.39 26.81
N GLU A 106 -3.93 -1.02 27.59
CA GLU A 106 -3.52 -1.71 28.82
C GLU A 106 -2.63 -2.93 28.55
N LYS A 107 -2.97 -3.69 27.48
CA LYS A 107 -2.25 -4.91 27.11
C LYS A 107 -0.95 -4.64 26.33
N GLY A 108 -0.86 -3.49 25.67
CA GLY A 108 0.21 -3.15 24.72
C GLY A 108 0.08 -3.89 23.39
N GLU A 109 -0.20 -5.19 23.43
CA GLU A 109 -0.41 -6.03 22.25
C GLU A 109 -1.60 -6.96 22.42
N TYR A 110 -2.25 -7.32 21.30
CA TYR A 110 -3.37 -8.25 21.26
C TYR A 110 -3.31 -9.13 20.02
N GLN A 111 -3.19 -10.45 20.22
CA GLN A 111 -3.22 -11.43 19.14
C GLN A 111 -4.67 -11.67 18.71
N THR A 112 -5.00 -11.36 17.47
CA THR A 112 -6.34 -11.57 16.92
C THR A 112 -6.56 -13.02 16.51
N SER A 113 -7.84 -13.42 16.40
CA SER A 113 -8.21 -14.77 15.93
C SER A 113 -7.97 -14.99 14.44
N PHE A 114 -7.76 -13.94 13.66
CA PHE A 114 -7.49 -13.99 12.22
C PHE A 114 -6.00 -13.85 11.87
N GLY A 115 -5.10 -13.93 12.86
CA GLY A 115 -3.66 -14.07 12.67
C GLY A 115 -2.84 -12.79 12.77
N GLU A 116 -3.49 -11.62 12.86
CA GLU A 116 -2.79 -10.34 13.02
C GLU A 116 -2.55 -10.00 14.50
N THR A 117 -1.48 -9.29 14.79
CA THR A 117 -1.21 -8.75 16.13
C THR A 117 -1.48 -7.25 16.12
N LEU A 118 -2.46 -6.82 16.90
CA LEU A 118 -2.68 -5.40 17.15
C LEU A 118 -1.67 -4.92 18.18
N SER A 119 -0.99 -3.81 17.89
CA SER A 119 -0.03 -3.16 18.80
C SER A 119 -0.51 -1.75 19.13
N TRP A 120 -0.48 -1.41 20.42
CA TRP A 120 -0.79 -0.04 20.86
C TRP A 120 0.19 0.98 20.29
N ASP A 121 1.48 0.68 20.32
CA ASP A 121 2.51 1.58 19.83
C ASP A 121 2.37 1.85 18.32
N TYR A 122 2.00 0.81 17.55
CA TYR A 122 1.72 0.96 16.13
C TYR A 122 0.49 1.85 15.91
N TYR A 123 -0.60 1.61 16.65
CA TYR A 123 -1.82 2.39 16.56
C TYR A 123 -1.61 3.85 16.96
N GLU A 124 -0.90 4.10 18.06
CA GLU A 124 -0.55 5.45 18.51
C GLU A 124 0.32 6.18 17.48
N PHE A 125 1.29 5.49 16.88
CA PHE A 125 2.09 6.06 15.82
C PHE A 125 1.23 6.47 14.61
N VAL A 126 0.33 5.61 14.16
CA VAL A 126 -0.57 5.88 13.02
C VAL A 126 -1.43 7.13 13.28
N ARG A 127 -2.04 7.24 14.45
CA ARG A 127 -2.87 8.40 14.86
C ARG A 127 -2.09 9.71 14.89
N ASN A 128 -0.83 9.66 15.32
CA ASN A 128 0.02 10.84 15.42
C ASN A 128 0.67 11.22 14.08
N ASN A 129 0.66 10.33 13.09
CA ASN A 129 1.29 10.53 11.79
C ASN A 129 0.31 10.26 10.62
N PRO A 130 -0.81 10.97 10.53
CA PRO A 130 -1.78 10.75 9.46
C PRO A 130 -1.19 11.11 8.09
N VAL A 131 -1.62 10.42 7.05
CA VAL A 131 -1.34 10.81 5.68
C VAL A 131 -2.13 12.08 5.37
N LYS A 132 -1.43 13.20 5.23
CA LYS A 132 -2.05 14.53 5.06
C LYS A 132 -2.19 14.91 3.59
N ARG A 133 -1.34 14.37 2.73
CA ARG A 133 -1.19 14.82 1.35
C ARG A 133 -0.59 13.72 0.49
N TRP A 134 -1.07 13.65 -0.76
CA TRP A 134 -0.46 12.85 -1.81
C TRP A 134 -0.45 13.67 -3.11
N ILE A 135 0.69 13.80 -3.75
CA ILE A 135 0.87 14.72 -4.90
C ILE A 135 1.20 14.02 -6.21
N SER A 136 1.44 12.71 -6.16
CA SER A 136 1.82 11.95 -7.34
C SER A 136 0.58 11.47 -8.13
N PRO A 137 0.59 11.54 -9.46
CA PRO A 137 -0.46 10.95 -10.29
C PRO A 137 -0.61 9.46 -9.98
N THR A 138 -1.81 9.02 -9.61
CA THR A 138 -2.00 7.68 -9.07
C THR A 138 -3.16 6.97 -9.74
N PHE A 139 -2.90 5.73 -10.14
CA PHE A 139 -3.87 4.77 -10.63
C PHE A 139 -4.08 3.70 -9.57
N ILE A 140 -5.32 3.45 -9.20
CA ILE A 140 -5.67 2.47 -8.18
C ILE A 140 -6.48 1.35 -8.83
N LEU A 141 -6.07 0.10 -8.61
CA LEU A 141 -6.89 -1.07 -8.84
C LEU A 141 -7.43 -1.56 -7.49
N TYR A 142 -8.74 -1.69 -7.40
CA TYR A 142 -9.45 -2.04 -6.18
C TYR A 142 -10.45 -3.16 -6.45
N GLY A 143 -10.52 -4.15 -5.57
CA GLY A 143 -11.52 -5.22 -5.60
C GLY A 143 -12.85 -4.73 -5.03
N GLU A 144 -13.95 -4.95 -5.72
CA GLU A 144 -15.30 -4.54 -5.26
C GLU A 144 -15.65 -5.09 -3.87
N ASN A 145 -15.16 -6.29 -3.54
CA ASN A 145 -15.36 -6.99 -2.28
C ASN A 145 -14.15 -6.84 -1.33
N ASP A 146 -13.32 -5.82 -1.52
CA ASP A 146 -12.22 -5.54 -0.59
C ASP A 146 -12.77 -5.28 0.82
N ASN A 147 -12.31 -6.06 1.78
CA ASN A 147 -12.76 -6.01 3.17
C ASN A 147 -11.78 -5.30 4.13
N LEU A 148 -10.63 -4.84 3.64
CA LEU A 148 -9.63 -4.13 4.45
C LEU A 148 -9.70 -2.62 4.26
N THR A 149 -9.93 -2.15 3.04
CA THR A 149 -10.17 -0.73 2.74
C THR A 149 -11.63 -0.52 2.36
N GLU A 150 -12.38 0.19 3.19
CA GLU A 150 -13.78 0.50 2.92
C GLU A 150 -13.93 1.34 1.64
N ARG A 151 -14.95 1.08 0.84
CA ARG A 151 -15.23 1.81 -0.40
C ARG A 151 -15.29 3.34 -0.19
N GLY A 152 -15.90 3.80 0.90
CA GLY A 152 -15.97 5.24 1.21
C GLY A 152 -14.61 5.88 1.48
N VAL A 153 -13.65 5.11 2.05
CA VAL A 153 -12.26 5.56 2.25
C VAL A 153 -11.57 5.71 0.89
N LEU A 154 -11.71 4.71 0.02
CA LEU A 154 -11.19 4.77 -1.35
C LEU A 154 -11.71 5.99 -2.12
N ASP A 155 -13.04 6.17 -2.14
CA ASP A 155 -13.69 7.25 -2.89
C ASP A 155 -13.23 8.62 -2.39
N SER A 156 -13.14 8.80 -1.07
CA SER A 156 -12.66 10.03 -0.44
C SER A 156 -11.20 10.31 -0.77
N PHE A 157 -10.35 9.29 -0.66
CA PHE A 157 -8.93 9.43 -1.01
C PHE A 157 -8.73 9.79 -2.47
N ALA A 158 -9.42 9.09 -3.37
CA ALA A 158 -9.31 9.31 -4.81
C ALA A 158 -9.77 10.72 -5.21
N GLN A 159 -10.87 11.19 -4.63
CA GLN A 159 -11.38 12.53 -4.88
C GLN A 159 -10.41 13.62 -4.39
N ASN A 160 -9.87 13.47 -3.18
CA ASN A 160 -9.01 14.47 -2.56
C ASN A 160 -7.62 14.54 -3.23
N ASN A 161 -7.16 13.46 -3.84
CA ASN A 161 -5.83 13.36 -4.44
C ASN A 161 -5.87 13.18 -5.98
N ASN A 162 -7.05 13.33 -6.59
CA ASN A 162 -7.25 13.21 -8.04
C ASN A 162 -6.67 11.90 -8.62
N CYS A 163 -7.00 10.78 -8.01
CA CYS A 163 -6.56 9.46 -8.45
C CYS A 163 -7.54 8.86 -9.46
N ASP A 164 -7.01 8.07 -10.40
CA ASP A 164 -7.80 7.26 -11.33
C ASP A 164 -8.08 5.89 -10.70
N VAL A 165 -9.35 5.54 -10.53
CA VAL A 165 -9.76 4.30 -9.86
C VAL A 165 -10.38 3.33 -10.85
N THR A 166 -9.85 2.12 -10.89
CA THR A 166 -10.42 0.96 -11.57
C THR A 166 -10.94 -0.02 -10.52
N ILE A 167 -12.21 -0.40 -10.61
CA ILE A 167 -12.82 -1.38 -9.72
C ILE A 167 -12.97 -2.69 -10.47
N MET A 168 -12.43 -3.77 -9.90
CA MET A 168 -12.67 -5.11 -10.40
C MET A 168 -13.99 -5.64 -9.82
N PRO A 169 -15.01 -5.93 -10.64
CA PRO A 169 -16.24 -6.56 -10.15
C PRO A 169 -15.95 -7.90 -9.46
N ASN A 170 -16.55 -8.13 -8.31
CA ASN A 170 -16.33 -9.29 -7.44
C ASN A 170 -14.87 -9.55 -7.04
N GLY A 171 -13.95 -8.60 -7.27
CA GLY A 171 -12.56 -8.69 -6.82
C GLY A 171 -12.48 -8.60 -5.29
N GLU A 172 -11.55 -9.34 -4.70
CA GLU A 172 -11.23 -9.33 -3.28
C GLU A 172 -10.00 -8.46 -3.00
N HIS A 173 -9.65 -8.27 -1.73
CA HIS A 173 -8.41 -7.55 -1.37
C HIS A 173 -7.17 -8.25 -1.95
N TYR A 174 -7.13 -9.57 -1.84
CA TYR A 174 -6.04 -10.38 -2.37
C TYR A 174 -6.38 -10.88 -3.77
N PHE A 175 -5.66 -10.39 -4.77
CA PHE A 175 -5.79 -10.82 -6.16
C PHE A 175 -5.05 -12.17 -6.34
N GLN A 176 -5.73 -13.28 -6.05
CA GLN A 176 -5.12 -14.62 -6.01
C GLN A 176 -5.73 -15.63 -6.97
N THR A 177 -6.97 -15.40 -7.43
CA THR A 177 -7.59 -16.29 -8.42
C THR A 177 -7.05 -15.98 -9.82
N LYS A 178 -7.16 -16.96 -10.74
CA LYS A 178 -6.72 -16.76 -12.11
C LYS A 178 -7.38 -15.55 -12.76
N ASP A 179 -8.68 -15.38 -12.59
CA ASP A 179 -9.43 -14.26 -13.18
C ASP A 179 -8.99 -12.92 -12.60
N GLN A 180 -8.71 -12.87 -11.30
CA GLN A 180 -8.19 -11.67 -10.64
C GLN A 180 -6.77 -11.33 -11.13
N LEU A 181 -5.92 -12.33 -11.31
CA LEU A 181 -4.56 -12.13 -11.84
C LEU A 181 -4.57 -11.71 -13.31
N ASP A 182 -5.43 -12.30 -14.13
CA ASP A 182 -5.60 -11.92 -15.53
C ASP A 182 -6.14 -10.48 -15.63
N TYR A 183 -7.07 -10.08 -14.74
CA TYR A 183 -7.59 -8.72 -14.68
C TYR A 183 -6.50 -7.71 -14.28
N LEU A 184 -5.72 -8.04 -13.25
CA LEU A 184 -4.57 -7.26 -12.79
C LEU A 184 -3.56 -7.07 -13.92
N GLU A 185 -3.20 -8.13 -14.63
CA GLU A 185 -2.26 -8.06 -15.75
C GLU A 185 -2.76 -7.14 -16.85
N ASN A 186 -4.02 -7.27 -17.24
CA ASN A 186 -4.65 -6.41 -18.23
C ASN A 186 -4.70 -4.93 -17.79
N TRP A 187 -5.00 -4.68 -16.51
CA TRP A 187 -4.97 -3.34 -15.95
C TRP A 187 -3.56 -2.73 -15.99
N MET A 188 -2.57 -3.49 -15.54
CA MET A 188 -1.17 -3.06 -15.59
C MET A 188 -0.71 -2.74 -17.01
N GLN A 189 -1.03 -3.58 -17.98
CA GLN A 189 -0.69 -3.34 -19.39
C GLN A 189 -1.30 -2.04 -19.90
N ARG A 190 -2.57 -1.77 -19.60
CA ARG A 190 -3.23 -0.51 -19.99
C ARG A 190 -2.53 0.70 -19.38
N VAL A 191 -2.33 0.68 -18.06
CA VAL A 191 -1.75 1.82 -17.34
C VAL A 191 -0.27 2.03 -17.69
N ALA A 192 0.50 0.96 -17.91
CA ALA A 192 1.90 1.06 -18.33
C ALA A 192 2.06 1.48 -19.80
N CYS A 193 1.13 1.11 -20.72
CA CYS A 193 1.20 1.52 -22.12
C CYS A 193 0.97 3.02 -22.33
N PHE A 194 0.27 3.73 -21.45
CA PHE A 194 0.19 5.20 -21.50
C PHE A 194 1.54 5.91 -21.29
N LEU A 195 2.59 5.17 -20.96
CA LEU A 195 3.96 5.68 -20.75
C LEU A 195 4.68 6.05 -22.06
N ARG A 196 4.13 5.76 -23.24
CA ARG A 196 4.79 5.99 -24.55
C ARG A 196 4.38 7.28 -25.29
N PHE A 197 3.45 8.08 -24.72
CA PHE A 197 2.88 9.21 -25.45
C PHE A 197 2.94 10.53 -24.66
N VAL A 198 4.09 10.85 -24.09
CA VAL A 198 4.38 12.24 -23.66
C VAL A 198 5.73 12.65 -24.16
#